data_db50c341dd056e731ff1ac113e4ab9b1
#
_entry.id   db50c341dd056e731ff1ac113e4ab9b1
#
_cell.length_a   1.000
_cell.length_b   1.000
_cell.length_c   1.000
_cell.angle_alpha   90.00
_cell.angle_beta   90.00
_cell.angle_gamma   90.00
#
_symmetry.space_group_name_H-M   'P 1'
#
loop_
_entity.id
_entity.type
_entity.pdbx_description
1 polymer ?
#
loop_
_entity_poly.entity_id
_entity_poly.type
_entity_poly.pdbx_seq_one_letter_code
_entity_poly.pdbx_strand_id
1 'polypeptide(L)'
;MTRKQKHLLARIVIAAILFFAGSLFYLPEYMEAGIFLICYIVVGWDIVWKAITNILHGQVFDENFLMTIATIGALVLGEHSEGVAVMLFYQVGEWFQSYAVSKSRKSIASLMDIRPDYANVQRNGELIQVDPDEVQIGDTIIVKPGERIPLDGTILKGSSALDTSALTGESMPREVAPGMEVISGCINQTGILTICTTKEFGESTVAKILDLVENASDKKGRTENFITRFARYYTPAVVFAALALAILPPFITGQAFSIWIYRALTFLVISCPCALVISIPLSFFGGIGGASKIGVLVKGSNYLESLAHAEYVVFDKTGTLTKGSFAVSEIHPNGIKDIQLLELAAYAEDYSNHPISLSIKKAYGKEIDHNRIGDIQEVAGHGVRTVIDNNTVLAGNAKLMKRENIRYIPCTSIGTVVYIACNGKYAGCIVIEDEIKTDAPAAIKDLKSSGVRKTIMLTGDADAVGQKVSARLGLDQAYTELLPADKVERVEELLKQKSEKGKLVFVGDGINDAPVLARADVGIAMGGLGSDAAIEAADIVLMTDEPSKIASVIRIARKTIRIANQNIVFALGVKFLVLILGALGYANMWAAVFADVGVSVIAILNAIRAMKVKRLDASTLS
;
A
#
# COMPACT_ATOMS: atom_id res chain seq x y z
N MET A 1 -11.07 -18.93 14.44
CA MET A 1 -10.88 -20.27 13.79
C MET A 1 -12.04 -20.54 12.86
N THR A 2 -11.77 -20.94 11.62
CA THR A 2 -12.81 -21.36 10.66
C THR A 2 -13.36 -22.73 11.03
N ARG A 3 -14.53 -23.10 10.48
CA ARG A 3 -15.13 -24.42 10.69
C ARG A 3 -14.18 -25.56 10.25
N LYS A 4 -13.49 -25.38 9.12
CA LYS A 4 -12.47 -26.32 8.62
C LYS A 4 -11.30 -26.50 9.60
N GLN A 5 -10.77 -25.40 10.18
CA GLN A 5 -9.69 -25.46 11.16
C GLN A 5 -10.08 -26.16 12.46
N LYS A 6 -11.33 -26.01 12.91
CA LYS A 6 -11.86 -26.73 14.09
C LYS A 6 -11.95 -28.24 13.83
N HIS A 7 -12.43 -28.64 12.65
CA HIS A 7 -12.50 -30.06 12.27
C HIS A 7 -11.11 -30.69 12.15
N LEU A 8 -10.14 -29.99 11.54
CA LEU A 8 -8.77 -30.49 11.44
C LEU A 8 -8.13 -30.65 12.82
N LEU A 9 -8.30 -29.66 13.71
CA LEU A 9 -7.81 -29.75 15.09
C LEU A 9 -8.41 -30.94 15.85
N ALA A 10 -9.72 -31.18 15.71
CA ALA A 10 -10.38 -32.33 16.35
C ALA A 10 -9.78 -33.66 15.85
N ARG A 11 -9.54 -33.80 14.54
CA ARG A 11 -8.91 -34.99 13.95
C ARG A 11 -7.47 -35.20 14.48
N ILE A 12 -6.68 -34.13 14.57
CA ILE A 12 -5.31 -34.15 15.13
C ILE A 12 -5.35 -34.63 16.57
N VAL A 13 -6.27 -34.10 17.39
CA VAL A 13 -6.38 -34.49 18.81
C VAL A 13 -6.78 -35.96 18.93
N ILE A 14 -7.76 -36.44 18.17
CA ILE A 14 -8.17 -37.84 18.17
C ILE A 14 -7.00 -38.75 17.74
N ALA A 15 -6.31 -38.38 16.66
CA ALA A 15 -5.16 -39.14 16.19
C ALA A 15 -4.00 -39.15 17.21
N ALA A 16 -3.74 -38.04 17.89
CA ALA A 16 -2.73 -37.97 18.95
C ALA A 16 -3.07 -38.90 20.12
N ILE A 17 -4.33 -38.92 20.56
CA ILE A 17 -4.79 -39.85 21.60
C ILE A 17 -4.58 -41.32 21.17
N LEU A 18 -4.98 -41.69 19.96
CA LEU A 18 -4.78 -43.03 19.41
C LEU A 18 -3.29 -43.39 19.30
N PHE A 19 -2.47 -42.43 18.85
CA PHE A 19 -1.02 -42.60 18.74
C PHE A 19 -0.36 -42.87 20.11
N PHE A 20 -0.68 -42.07 21.11
CA PHE A 20 -0.15 -42.28 22.47
C PHE A 20 -0.69 -43.56 23.10
N ALA A 21 -1.96 -43.94 22.83
CA ALA A 21 -2.51 -45.20 23.29
C ALA A 21 -1.75 -46.39 22.67
N GLY A 22 -1.47 -46.36 21.35
CA GLY A 22 -0.70 -47.41 20.68
C GLY A 22 0.76 -47.48 21.16
N SER A 23 1.36 -46.34 21.52
CA SER A 23 2.79 -46.29 21.96
C SER A 23 3.01 -46.61 23.44
N LEU A 24 2.01 -46.38 24.32
CA LEU A 24 2.15 -46.55 25.78
C LEU A 24 1.73 -47.94 26.27
N PHE A 25 0.82 -48.63 25.58
CA PHE A 25 0.36 -49.94 25.97
C PHE A 25 1.14 -51.02 25.24
N TYR A 26 1.68 -51.99 25.97
CA TYR A 26 2.32 -53.19 25.42
C TYR A 26 1.24 -54.05 24.77
N LEU A 27 1.09 -53.92 23.45
CA LEU A 27 0.11 -54.64 22.66
C LEU A 27 0.79 -55.71 21.77
N PRO A 28 0.09 -56.80 21.40
CA PRO A 28 0.58 -57.69 20.37
C PRO A 28 0.85 -56.93 19.07
N GLU A 29 1.89 -57.31 18.33
CA GLU A 29 2.37 -56.62 17.12
C GLU A 29 1.27 -56.32 16.07
N TYR A 30 0.37 -57.30 15.87
CA TYR A 30 -0.78 -57.13 14.93
C TYR A 30 -1.82 -56.12 15.46
N MET A 31 -2.02 -55.97 16.76
CA MET A 31 -2.92 -54.99 17.35
C MET A 31 -2.31 -53.59 17.31
N GLU A 32 -1.03 -53.48 17.58
CA GLU A 32 -0.26 -52.24 17.46
C GLU A 32 -0.32 -51.70 16.03
N ALA A 33 0.01 -52.55 15.04
CA ALA A 33 -0.09 -52.19 13.63
C ALA A 33 -1.52 -51.75 13.23
N GLY A 34 -2.57 -52.44 13.76
CA GLY A 34 -3.98 -52.09 13.53
C GLY A 34 -4.35 -50.70 14.06
N ILE A 35 -3.90 -50.34 15.28
CA ILE A 35 -4.15 -49.06 15.91
C ILE A 35 -3.43 -47.95 15.11
N PHE A 36 -2.16 -48.15 14.73
CA PHE A 36 -1.43 -47.16 13.92
C PHE A 36 -2.05 -47.00 12.53
N LEU A 37 -2.56 -48.04 11.90
CA LEU A 37 -3.27 -47.95 10.63
C LEU A 37 -4.57 -47.12 10.75
N ILE A 38 -5.36 -47.34 11.80
CA ILE A 38 -6.57 -46.54 12.09
C ILE A 38 -6.17 -45.08 12.34
N CYS A 39 -5.13 -44.84 13.14
CA CYS A 39 -4.61 -43.52 13.41
C CYS A 39 -4.18 -42.83 12.10
N TYR A 40 -3.46 -43.52 11.23
CA TYR A 40 -3.04 -43.00 9.92
C TYR A 40 -4.23 -42.61 9.04
N ILE A 41 -5.28 -43.46 8.96
CA ILE A 41 -6.49 -43.17 8.21
C ILE A 41 -7.17 -41.91 8.78
N VAL A 42 -7.31 -41.77 10.10
CA VAL A 42 -7.94 -40.61 10.73
C VAL A 42 -7.18 -39.32 10.42
N VAL A 43 -5.85 -39.33 10.49
CA VAL A 43 -5.05 -38.11 10.31
C VAL A 43 -4.68 -37.83 8.86
N GLY A 44 -4.45 -38.86 8.03
CA GLY A 44 -3.84 -38.74 6.70
C GLY A 44 -4.79 -38.82 5.51
N TRP A 45 -6.06 -39.24 5.71
CA TRP A 45 -6.99 -39.47 4.61
C TRP A 45 -7.09 -38.35 3.60
N ASP A 46 -7.19 -37.11 4.07
CA ASP A 46 -7.32 -35.92 3.20
C ASP A 46 -6.05 -35.62 2.40
N ILE A 47 -4.88 -35.91 2.95
CA ILE A 47 -3.58 -35.74 2.27
C ILE A 47 -3.43 -36.79 1.16
N VAL A 48 -3.74 -38.06 1.48
CA VAL A 48 -3.71 -39.15 0.49
C VAL A 48 -4.72 -38.90 -0.64
N TRP A 49 -5.93 -38.44 -0.30
CA TRP A 49 -6.94 -38.13 -1.31
C TRP A 49 -6.51 -36.94 -2.20
N LYS A 50 -5.93 -35.88 -1.62
CA LYS A 50 -5.39 -34.77 -2.39
C LYS A 50 -4.25 -35.22 -3.31
N ALA A 51 -3.33 -36.04 -2.81
CA ALA A 51 -2.24 -36.57 -3.63
C ALA A 51 -2.78 -37.33 -4.86
N ILE A 52 -3.77 -38.23 -4.66
CA ILE A 52 -4.42 -38.98 -5.75
C ILE A 52 -5.09 -38.03 -6.74
N THR A 53 -5.85 -37.05 -6.23
CA THR A 53 -6.57 -36.08 -7.07
C THR A 53 -5.62 -35.22 -7.89
N ASN A 54 -4.51 -34.75 -7.28
CA ASN A 54 -3.51 -33.94 -7.95
C ASN A 54 -2.73 -34.71 -9.04
N ILE A 55 -2.47 -36.02 -8.79
CA ILE A 55 -1.89 -36.91 -9.81
C ILE A 55 -2.82 -37.00 -11.02
N LEU A 56 -4.13 -37.22 -10.78
CA LEU A 56 -5.13 -37.33 -11.86
C LEU A 56 -5.28 -36.05 -12.67
N HIS A 57 -4.97 -34.89 -12.08
CA HIS A 57 -4.95 -33.58 -12.75
C HIS A 57 -3.57 -33.21 -13.33
N GLY A 58 -2.62 -34.14 -13.37
CA GLY A 58 -1.29 -33.93 -13.97
C GLY A 58 -0.27 -33.21 -13.08
N GLN A 59 -0.59 -32.99 -11.80
CA GLN A 59 0.31 -32.42 -10.81
C GLN A 59 0.92 -33.54 -9.95
N VAL A 60 1.81 -34.32 -10.56
CA VAL A 60 2.34 -35.58 -9.97
C VAL A 60 3.27 -35.32 -8.79
N PHE A 61 4.07 -34.23 -8.82
CA PHE A 61 5.12 -33.99 -7.82
C PHE A 61 4.75 -32.80 -6.92
N ASP A 62 3.72 -32.98 -6.08
CA ASP A 62 3.37 -31.99 -5.04
C ASP A 62 3.79 -32.45 -3.64
N GLU A 63 3.62 -31.60 -2.65
CA GLU A 63 3.96 -31.90 -1.25
C GLU A 63 3.13 -33.03 -0.66
N ASN A 64 1.84 -33.15 -1.05
CA ASN A 64 0.95 -34.21 -0.58
C ASN A 64 1.41 -35.58 -1.11
N PHE A 65 1.89 -35.64 -2.36
CA PHE A 65 2.47 -36.83 -2.97
C PHE A 65 3.72 -37.28 -2.22
N LEU A 66 4.67 -36.36 -1.95
CA LEU A 66 5.90 -36.67 -1.22
C LEU A 66 5.61 -37.24 0.17
N MET A 67 4.70 -36.59 0.91
CA MET A 67 4.31 -37.02 2.25
C MET A 67 3.59 -38.37 2.23
N THR A 68 2.70 -38.58 1.25
CA THR A 68 1.96 -39.86 1.10
C THR A 68 2.90 -41.02 0.81
N ILE A 69 3.83 -40.87 -0.14
CA ILE A 69 4.81 -41.91 -0.47
C ILE A 69 5.70 -42.22 0.73
N ALA A 70 6.22 -41.17 1.39
CA ALA A 70 7.14 -41.33 2.52
C ALA A 70 6.46 -42.07 3.69
N THR A 71 5.25 -41.68 4.05
CA THR A 71 4.55 -42.27 5.19
C THR A 71 3.98 -43.68 4.91
N ILE A 72 3.44 -43.93 3.71
CA ILE A 72 3.03 -45.29 3.31
C ILE A 72 4.26 -46.18 3.19
N GLY A 73 5.36 -45.70 2.63
CA GLY A 73 6.61 -46.44 2.56
C GLY A 73 7.16 -46.84 3.94
N ALA A 74 7.08 -45.93 4.93
CA ALA A 74 7.42 -46.26 6.32
C ALA A 74 6.53 -47.34 6.91
N LEU A 75 5.20 -47.28 6.70
CA LEU A 75 4.28 -48.32 7.14
C LEU A 75 4.60 -49.69 6.51
N VAL A 76 4.96 -49.73 5.22
CA VAL A 76 5.34 -50.97 4.51
C VAL A 76 6.66 -51.54 5.02
N LEU A 77 7.60 -50.69 5.47
CA LEU A 77 8.86 -51.14 6.07
C LEU A 77 8.72 -51.62 7.51
N GLY A 78 7.51 -51.54 8.11
CA GLY A 78 7.26 -51.90 9.51
C GLY A 78 7.47 -50.80 10.52
N GLU A 79 7.85 -49.59 10.06
CA GLU A 79 8.06 -48.40 10.91
C GLU A 79 6.71 -47.67 11.12
N HIS A 80 5.74 -48.39 11.74
CA HIS A 80 4.35 -47.93 11.85
C HIS A 80 4.22 -46.65 12.67
N SER A 81 4.91 -46.61 13.83
CA SER A 81 4.89 -45.42 14.71
C SER A 81 5.49 -44.19 14.04
N GLU A 82 6.58 -44.35 13.29
CA GLU A 82 7.24 -43.23 12.59
C GLU A 82 6.36 -42.69 11.45
N GLY A 83 5.78 -43.56 10.61
CA GLY A 83 4.91 -43.14 9.52
C GLY A 83 3.69 -42.35 10.00
N VAL A 84 3.06 -42.78 11.09
CA VAL A 84 1.92 -42.08 11.70
C VAL A 84 2.35 -40.77 12.33
N ALA A 85 3.47 -40.77 13.05
CA ALA A 85 3.97 -39.57 13.68
C ALA A 85 4.31 -38.48 12.67
N VAL A 86 4.97 -38.84 11.57
CA VAL A 86 5.26 -37.91 10.46
C VAL A 86 3.98 -37.27 9.92
N MET A 87 2.94 -38.05 9.65
CA MET A 87 1.67 -37.55 9.18
C MET A 87 0.98 -36.65 10.23
N LEU A 88 1.06 -37.03 11.51
CA LEU A 88 0.49 -36.25 12.60
C LEU A 88 1.18 -34.89 12.74
N PHE A 89 2.52 -34.85 12.76
CA PHE A 89 3.27 -33.60 12.82
C PHE A 89 3.06 -32.73 11.58
N TYR A 90 2.98 -33.33 10.40
CA TYR A 90 2.64 -32.61 9.17
C TYR A 90 1.29 -31.92 9.30
N GLN A 91 0.25 -32.62 9.77
CA GLN A 91 -1.09 -32.05 9.96
C GLN A 91 -1.11 -30.95 11.04
N VAL A 92 -0.32 -31.08 12.11
CA VAL A 92 -0.13 -30.00 13.10
C VAL A 92 0.49 -28.78 12.43
N GLY A 93 1.51 -28.97 11.60
CA GLY A 93 2.14 -27.91 10.81
C GLY A 93 1.14 -27.22 9.89
N GLU A 94 0.37 -27.98 9.11
CA GLU A 94 -0.68 -27.47 8.21
C GLU A 94 -1.77 -26.69 8.96
N TRP A 95 -2.20 -27.21 10.12
CA TRP A 95 -3.16 -26.49 10.95
C TRP A 95 -2.61 -25.14 11.47
N PHE A 96 -1.40 -25.15 12.03
CA PHE A 96 -0.75 -23.94 12.52
C PHE A 96 -0.56 -22.91 11.41
N GLN A 97 -0.11 -23.35 10.24
CA GLN A 97 0.06 -22.56 9.03
C GLN A 97 -1.26 -21.93 8.57
N SER A 98 -2.31 -22.74 8.39
CA SER A 98 -3.64 -22.26 8.04
C SER A 98 -4.18 -21.24 9.05
N TYR A 99 -3.95 -21.48 10.34
CA TYR A 99 -4.33 -20.55 11.40
C TYR A 99 -3.57 -19.23 11.32
N ALA A 100 -2.23 -19.29 11.16
CA ALA A 100 -1.37 -18.10 11.08
C ALA A 100 -1.69 -17.24 9.85
N VAL A 101 -1.87 -17.87 8.67
CA VAL A 101 -2.28 -17.19 7.44
C VAL A 101 -3.67 -16.56 7.59
N SER A 102 -4.63 -17.32 8.14
CA SER A 102 -5.99 -16.81 8.38
C SER A 102 -6.01 -15.63 9.36
N LYS A 103 -5.21 -15.71 10.44
CA LYS A 103 -5.06 -14.61 11.41
C LYS A 103 -4.40 -13.39 10.79
N SER A 104 -3.36 -13.58 9.97
CA SER A 104 -2.70 -12.49 9.26
C SER A 104 -3.65 -11.81 8.27
N ARG A 105 -4.38 -12.59 7.45
CA ARG A 105 -5.41 -12.06 6.54
C ARG A 105 -6.53 -11.33 7.30
N LYS A 106 -7.01 -11.88 8.42
CA LYS A 106 -7.98 -11.20 9.27
C LYS A 106 -7.44 -9.91 9.88
N SER A 107 -6.18 -9.86 10.29
CA SER A 107 -5.57 -8.63 10.80
C SER A 107 -5.43 -7.57 9.71
N ILE A 108 -5.26 -7.96 8.44
CA ILE A 108 -5.30 -7.04 7.30
C ILE A 108 -6.75 -6.63 7.01
N ALA A 109 -7.69 -7.59 7.00
CA ALA A 109 -9.11 -7.31 6.83
C ALA A 109 -9.72 -6.49 8.00
N SER A 110 -9.25 -6.67 9.24
CA SER A 110 -9.70 -5.85 10.38
C SER A 110 -9.10 -4.45 10.43
N LEU A 111 -7.96 -4.24 9.73
CA LEU A 111 -7.50 -2.89 9.38
C LEU A 111 -8.41 -2.26 8.34
N MET A 112 -9.20 -3.07 7.66
CA MET A 112 -10.15 -2.78 6.60
C MET A 112 -11.59 -3.04 7.06
N ASP A 113 -11.84 -3.11 8.36
CA ASP A 113 -13.19 -3.07 8.95
C ASP A 113 -13.75 -1.64 8.82
N ILE A 114 -13.61 -1.13 7.57
CA ILE A 114 -14.10 0.17 7.12
C ILE A 114 -15.45 0.02 6.41
N ARG A 115 -15.87 -1.22 6.07
CA ARG A 115 -17.16 -1.44 5.43
C ARG A 115 -18.26 -1.11 6.43
N PRO A 116 -19.19 -0.22 6.06
CA PRO A 116 -20.39 0.06 6.85
C PRO A 116 -21.32 -1.16 6.81
N ASP A 117 -21.93 -1.48 7.95
CA ASP A 117 -22.88 -2.60 8.04
C ASP A 117 -24.27 -2.23 7.50
N TYR A 118 -24.63 -0.93 7.52
CA TYR A 118 -25.94 -0.41 7.12
C TYR A 118 -25.87 1.07 6.74
N ALA A 119 -26.92 1.55 6.05
CA ALA A 119 -27.19 2.96 5.81
C ALA A 119 -28.58 3.35 6.33
N ASN A 120 -28.69 4.49 7.01
CA ASN A 120 -29.98 5.05 7.42
C ASN A 120 -30.45 6.03 6.33
N VAL A 121 -31.36 5.60 5.46
CA VAL A 121 -31.87 6.38 4.33
C VAL A 121 -33.20 7.04 4.70
N GLN A 122 -33.37 8.31 4.34
CA GLN A 122 -34.63 9.03 4.49
C GLN A 122 -35.47 8.87 3.21
N ARG A 123 -36.51 8.02 3.27
CA ARG A 123 -37.47 7.83 2.16
C ARG A 123 -38.88 8.17 2.63
N ASN A 124 -39.59 9.00 1.87
CA ASN A 124 -40.97 9.45 2.17
C ASN A 124 -41.15 10.05 3.57
N GLY A 125 -40.12 10.66 4.15
CA GLY A 125 -40.14 11.25 5.49
C GLY A 125 -39.85 10.28 6.62
N GLU A 126 -39.74 9.00 6.36
CA GLU A 126 -39.35 7.96 7.33
C GLU A 126 -37.87 7.59 7.19
N LEU A 127 -37.24 7.26 8.30
CA LEU A 127 -35.86 6.78 8.36
C LEU A 127 -35.84 5.25 8.32
N ILE A 128 -35.32 4.69 7.24
CA ILE A 128 -35.27 3.25 6.99
C ILE A 128 -33.81 2.81 7.00
N GLN A 129 -33.51 1.73 7.72
CA GLN A 129 -32.19 1.10 7.70
C GLN A 129 -32.14 0.08 6.57
N VAL A 130 -31.19 0.23 5.66
CA VAL A 130 -31.00 -0.63 4.48
C VAL A 130 -29.54 -1.08 4.37
N ASP A 131 -29.28 -2.11 3.54
CA ASP A 131 -27.90 -2.44 3.15
C ASP A 131 -27.31 -1.29 2.29
N PRO A 132 -26.05 -0.92 2.46
CA PRO A 132 -25.41 0.10 1.64
C PRO A 132 -25.52 -0.15 0.12
N ASP A 133 -25.57 -1.41 -0.30
CA ASP A 133 -25.75 -1.79 -1.71
C ASP A 133 -27.14 -1.42 -2.28
N GLU A 134 -28.13 -1.12 -1.42
CA GLU A 134 -29.50 -0.72 -1.82
C GLU A 134 -29.70 0.81 -1.94
N VAL A 135 -28.66 1.59 -1.60
CA VAL A 135 -28.69 3.05 -1.64
C VAL A 135 -28.36 3.55 -3.04
N GLN A 136 -29.18 4.48 -3.56
CA GLN A 136 -29.00 5.05 -4.90
C GLN A 136 -28.33 6.42 -4.83
N ILE A 137 -27.77 6.86 -5.96
CA ILE A 137 -27.24 8.21 -6.10
C ILE A 137 -28.37 9.23 -5.92
N GLY A 138 -28.15 10.23 -5.07
CA GLY A 138 -29.14 11.27 -4.75
C GLY A 138 -30.01 10.93 -3.53
N ASP A 139 -29.93 9.71 -2.98
CA ASP A 139 -30.60 9.39 -1.71
C ASP A 139 -30.03 10.25 -0.57
N THR A 140 -30.90 10.60 0.37
CA THR A 140 -30.49 11.31 1.56
C THR A 140 -30.26 10.33 2.70
N ILE A 141 -29.03 10.28 3.20
CA ILE A 141 -28.65 9.44 4.35
C ILE A 141 -28.42 10.27 5.61
N ILE A 142 -28.74 9.70 6.76
CA ILE A 142 -28.54 10.33 8.07
C ILE A 142 -27.50 9.51 8.83
N VAL A 143 -26.41 10.18 9.25
CA VAL A 143 -25.31 9.56 9.98
C VAL A 143 -25.21 10.18 11.38
N LYS A 144 -25.43 9.36 12.40
CA LYS A 144 -25.38 9.78 13.81
C LYS A 144 -23.95 9.72 14.36
N PRO A 145 -23.68 10.41 15.49
CA PRO A 145 -22.40 10.26 16.19
C PRO A 145 -22.11 8.79 16.55
N GLY A 146 -20.89 8.35 16.27
CA GLY A 146 -20.43 6.96 16.43
C GLY A 146 -20.71 6.06 15.23
N GLU A 147 -21.53 6.47 14.26
CA GLU A 147 -21.80 5.70 13.04
C GLU A 147 -20.74 5.96 11.96
N ARG A 148 -20.56 4.98 11.09
CA ARG A 148 -19.73 5.12 9.89
C ARG A 148 -20.53 5.77 8.76
N ILE A 149 -19.88 6.61 7.96
CA ILE A 149 -20.44 7.13 6.72
C ILE A 149 -20.54 5.98 5.72
N PRO A 150 -21.77 5.61 5.27
CA PRO A 150 -21.95 4.42 4.45
C PRO A 150 -21.54 4.61 2.99
N LEU A 151 -21.76 5.78 2.42
CA LEU A 151 -21.45 6.11 1.03
C LEU A 151 -20.80 7.48 0.90
N ASP A 152 -20.09 7.69 -0.20
CA ASP A 152 -19.54 8.99 -0.55
C ASP A 152 -20.69 9.97 -0.86
N GLY A 153 -20.57 11.24 -0.44
CA GLY A 153 -21.64 12.22 -0.64
C GLY A 153 -21.25 13.63 -0.22
N THR A 154 -22.24 14.53 -0.34
CA THR A 154 -22.10 15.94 0.06
C THR A 154 -23.01 16.22 1.25
N ILE A 155 -22.51 16.92 2.25
CA ILE A 155 -23.29 17.30 3.44
C ILE A 155 -24.33 18.34 3.06
N LEU A 156 -25.60 18.02 3.30
CA LEU A 156 -26.73 18.95 3.15
C LEU A 156 -26.97 19.76 4.43
N LYS A 157 -26.88 19.09 5.60
CA LYS A 157 -27.12 19.71 6.91
C LYS A 157 -26.24 19.07 7.97
N GLY A 158 -25.91 19.86 8.99
CA GLY A 158 -25.14 19.43 10.14
C GLY A 158 -23.66 19.76 10.01
N SER A 159 -22.96 19.82 11.15
CA SER A 159 -21.51 19.98 11.24
C SER A 159 -21.00 18.99 12.27
N SER A 160 -19.85 18.40 11.98
CA SER A 160 -19.25 17.38 12.84
C SER A 160 -17.74 17.30 12.64
N ALA A 161 -17.08 16.52 13.51
CA ALA A 161 -15.72 16.05 13.32
C ALA A 161 -15.76 14.59 12.84
N LEU A 162 -15.00 14.27 11.79
CA LEU A 162 -14.89 12.92 11.22
C LEU A 162 -13.56 12.30 11.61
N ASP A 163 -13.59 11.11 12.17
CA ASP A 163 -12.39 10.28 12.32
C ASP A 163 -12.10 9.57 11.00
N THR A 164 -11.02 9.97 10.37
CA THR A 164 -10.53 9.42 9.10
C THR A 164 -9.40 8.41 9.29
N SER A 165 -9.02 8.11 10.55
CA SER A 165 -7.82 7.34 10.89
C SER A 165 -7.77 5.93 10.28
N ALA A 166 -8.94 5.30 10.10
CA ALA A 166 -9.04 4.00 9.45
C ALA A 166 -8.66 4.02 7.97
N LEU A 167 -8.83 5.16 7.28
CA LEU A 167 -8.54 5.34 5.87
C LEU A 167 -7.17 5.99 5.64
N THR A 168 -6.89 7.06 6.38
CA THR A 168 -5.71 7.91 6.16
C THR A 168 -4.54 7.59 7.08
N GLY A 169 -4.80 6.91 8.20
CA GLY A 169 -3.84 6.73 9.29
C GLY A 169 -3.62 7.98 10.15
N GLU A 170 -4.32 9.10 9.87
CA GLU A 170 -4.24 10.33 10.64
C GLU A 170 -5.07 10.23 11.92
N SER A 171 -4.52 10.71 13.03
CA SER A 171 -5.21 10.67 14.33
C SER A 171 -6.03 11.94 14.62
N MET A 172 -5.87 13.01 13.83
CA MET A 172 -6.62 14.24 14.00
C MET A 172 -7.95 14.17 13.24
N PRO A 173 -9.09 14.40 13.93
CA PRO A 173 -10.39 14.45 13.27
C PRO A 173 -10.48 15.62 12.27
N ARG A 174 -11.15 15.38 11.14
CA ARG A 174 -11.42 16.40 10.12
C ARG A 174 -12.75 17.07 10.41
N GLU A 175 -12.78 18.39 10.60
CA GLU A 175 -14.02 19.15 10.72
C GLU A 175 -14.73 19.24 9.36
N VAL A 176 -16.08 19.07 9.40
CA VAL A 176 -16.92 19.09 8.21
C VAL A 176 -18.19 19.91 8.45
N ALA A 177 -18.67 20.59 7.41
CA ALA A 177 -19.81 21.49 7.42
C ALA A 177 -20.66 21.33 6.11
N PRO A 178 -21.86 21.91 6.05
CA PRO A 178 -22.70 21.85 4.86
C PRO A 178 -21.96 22.33 3.58
N GLY A 179 -22.18 21.60 2.48
CA GLY A 179 -21.51 21.82 1.20
C GLY A 179 -20.15 21.12 1.04
N MET A 180 -19.61 20.54 2.11
CA MET A 180 -18.35 19.76 2.01
C MET A 180 -18.62 18.32 1.59
N GLU A 181 -17.68 17.77 0.85
CA GLU A 181 -17.68 16.34 0.49
C GLU A 181 -17.18 15.47 1.63
N VAL A 182 -17.84 14.33 1.79
CA VAL A 182 -17.48 13.28 2.75
C VAL A 182 -17.36 11.94 2.04
N ILE A 183 -16.48 11.10 2.56
CA ILE A 183 -16.16 9.80 2.02
C ILE A 183 -16.65 8.68 2.93
N SER A 184 -17.06 7.58 2.32
CA SER A 184 -17.46 6.36 3.03
C SER A 184 -16.34 5.82 3.92
N GLY A 185 -16.71 5.15 5.01
CA GLY A 185 -15.78 4.53 5.96
C GLY A 185 -15.27 5.42 7.09
N CYS A 186 -15.40 6.76 7.00
CA CYS A 186 -15.11 7.67 8.13
C CYS A 186 -16.13 7.49 9.25
N ILE A 187 -15.70 7.68 10.50
CA ILE A 187 -16.60 7.63 11.67
C ILE A 187 -17.02 9.05 12.04
N ASN A 188 -18.31 9.29 12.10
CA ASN A 188 -18.89 10.54 12.57
C ASN A 188 -18.74 10.63 14.10
N GLN A 189 -18.16 11.72 14.65
CA GLN A 189 -17.87 11.82 16.08
C GLN A 189 -18.87 12.62 16.89
N THR A 190 -19.34 13.77 16.40
CA THR A 190 -20.03 14.75 17.29
C THR A 190 -21.44 15.12 16.86
N GLY A 191 -21.67 15.54 15.63
CA GLY A 191 -22.97 16.04 15.16
C GLY A 191 -23.73 15.03 14.31
N ILE A 192 -25.05 15.23 14.12
CA ILE A 192 -25.82 14.47 13.13
C ILE A 192 -25.57 15.09 11.77
N LEU A 193 -25.18 14.26 10.80
CA LEU A 193 -24.96 14.66 9.42
C LEU A 193 -26.10 14.16 8.54
N THR A 194 -26.62 15.05 7.68
CA THR A 194 -27.50 14.71 6.58
C THR A 194 -26.70 14.84 5.29
N ILE A 195 -26.56 13.75 4.56
CA ILE A 195 -25.66 13.64 3.40
C ILE A 195 -26.46 13.21 2.18
N CYS A 196 -26.25 13.87 1.05
CA CYS A 196 -26.75 13.44 -0.26
C CYS A 196 -25.68 12.54 -0.90
N THR A 197 -26.05 11.33 -1.27
CA THR A 197 -25.13 10.36 -1.86
C THR A 197 -24.75 10.77 -3.29
N THR A 198 -23.46 10.66 -3.60
CA THR A 198 -22.91 11.02 -4.93
C THR A 198 -22.47 9.81 -5.74
N LYS A 199 -22.32 8.65 -5.10
CA LYS A 199 -21.89 7.38 -5.71
C LYS A 199 -22.70 6.21 -5.19
N GLU A 200 -22.82 5.15 -5.98
CA GLU A 200 -23.30 3.84 -5.51
C GLU A 200 -22.25 3.17 -4.63
N PHE A 201 -22.65 2.18 -3.81
CA PHE A 201 -21.74 1.54 -2.87
C PHE A 201 -20.54 0.88 -3.58
N GLY A 202 -20.75 0.19 -4.71
CA GLY A 202 -19.68 -0.44 -5.48
C GLY A 202 -18.64 0.54 -6.05
N GLU A 203 -19.00 1.80 -6.22
CA GLU A 203 -18.12 2.88 -6.68
C GLU A 203 -17.59 3.76 -5.53
N SER A 204 -18.01 3.49 -4.30
CA SER A 204 -17.59 4.23 -3.12
C SER A 204 -16.10 4.08 -2.85
N THR A 205 -15.52 5.05 -2.16
CA THR A 205 -14.11 5.03 -1.75
C THR A 205 -13.76 3.76 -0.96
N VAL A 206 -14.64 3.34 -0.05
CA VAL A 206 -14.45 2.10 0.73
C VAL A 206 -14.45 0.87 -0.17
N ALA A 207 -15.42 0.73 -1.09
CA ALA A 207 -15.50 -0.42 -1.98
C ALA A 207 -14.22 -0.54 -2.85
N LYS A 208 -13.75 0.57 -3.41
CA LYS A 208 -12.50 0.61 -4.19
C LYS A 208 -11.27 0.24 -3.37
N ILE A 209 -11.17 0.74 -2.14
CA ILE A 209 -10.06 0.37 -1.23
C ILE A 209 -10.09 -1.12 -0.93
N LEU A 210 -11.27 -1.69 -0.64
CA LEU A 210 -11.43 -3.11 -0.35
C LEU A 210 -11.03 -3.96 -1.55
N ASP A 211 -11.50 -3.62 -2.75
CA ASP A 211 -11.15 -4.28 -4.01
C ASP A 211 -9.64 -4.25 -4.29
N LEU A 212 -9.01 -3.09 -4.14
CA LEU A 212 -7.57 -2.92 -4.34
C LEU A 212 -6.73 -3.81 -3.42
N VAL A 213 -7.15 -3.97 -2.17
CA VAL A 213 -6.40 -4.80 -1.20
C VAL A 213 -6.71 -6.28 -1.38
N GLU A 214 -7.94 -6.63 -1.70
CA GLU A 214 -8.34 -8.01 -1.99
C GLU A 214 -7.60 -8.53 -3.24
N ASN A 215 -7.54 -7.72 -4.30
CA ASN A 215 -6.88 -8.06 -5.56
C ASN A 215 -5.36 -7.80 -5.56
N ALA A 216 -4.81 -7.14 -4.54
CA ALA A 216 -3.35 -6.96 -4.40
C ALA A 216 -2.57 -8.28 -4.36
N SER A 217 -3.25 -9.39 -4.03
CA SER A 217 -2.69 -10.74 -4.02
C SER A 217 -2.42 -11.31 -5.42
N ASP A 218 -3.12 -10.83 -6.44
CA ASP A 218 -3.08 -11.46 -7.78
C ASP A 218 -1.83 -11.03 -8.57
N LYS A 219 -1.29 -9.85 -8.28
CA LYS A 219 -0.07 -9.34 -8.91
C LYS A 219 1.18 -9.77 -8.15
N LYS A 220 1.63 -11.00 -8.38
CA LYS A 220 2.78 -11.60 -7.69
C LYS A 220 4.11 -10.96 -8.07
N GLY A 221 4.94 -10.69 -7.07
CA GLY A 221 6.30 -10.20 -7.22
C GLY A 221 7.26 -11.24 -7.87
N ARG A 222 8.44 -10.77 -8.28
CA ARG A 222 9.47 -11.66 -8.87
C ARG A 222 9.91 -12.73 -7.88
N THR A 223 10.04 -12.39 -6.61
CA THR A 223 10.43 -13.31 -5.53
C THR A 223 9.38 -14.40 -5.33
N GLU A 224 8.09 -14.07 -5.36
CA GLU A 224 7.01 -15.07 -5.26
C GLU A 224 6.95 -15.97 -6.50
N ASN A 225 7.12 -15.41 -7.70
CA ASN A 225 7.20 -16.14 -8.95
C ASN A 225 8.42 -17.06 -9.01
N PHE A 226 9.57 -16.61 -8.45
CA PHE A 226 10.76 -17.44 -8.32
C PHE A 226 10.49 -18.68 -7.48
N ILE A 227 9.84 -18.55 -6.31
CA ILE A 227 9.52 -19.69 -5.45
C ILE A 227 8.58 -20.68 -6.14
N THR A 228 7.55 -20.19 -6.82
CA THR A 228 6.64 -21.06 -7.59
C THR A 228 7.38 -21.81 -8.70
N ARG A 229 8.30 -21.14 -9.40
CA ARG A 229 9.14 -21.76 -10.43
C ARG A 229 10.16 -22.72 -9.83
N PHE A 230 10.80 -22.34 -8.73
CA PHE A 230 11.75 -23.18 -8.00
C PHE A 230 11.09 -24.51 -7.58
N ALA A 231 9.91 -24.46 -6.93
CA ALA A 231 9.20 -25.66 -6.51
C ALA A 231 8.92 -26.62 -7.68
N ARG A 232 8.57 -26.09 -8.85
CA ARG A 232 8.30 -26.89 -10.07
C ARG A 232 9.49 -27.73 -10.53
N TYR A 233 10.72 -27.23 -10.39
CA TYR A 233 11.93 -27.97 -10.79
C TYR A 233 12.55 -28.74 -9.63
N TYR A 234 12.48 -28.18 -8.45
CA TYR A 234 13.08 -28.75 -7.25
C TYR A 234 12.45 -30.09 -6.88
N THR A 235 11.12 -30.20 -6.86
CA THR A 235 10.42 -31.41 -6.41
C THR A 235 10.71 -32.63 -7.29
N PRO A 236 10.66 -32.57 -8.64
CA PRO A 236 11.11 -33.68 -9.46
C PRO A 236 12.57 -34.07 -9.23
N ALA A 237 13.47 -33.09 -9.12
CA ALA A 237 14.90 -33.36 -8.88
C ALA A 237 15.10 -34.13 -7.56
N VAL A 238 14.39 -33.75 -6.52
CA VAL A 238 14.41 -34.43 -5.21
C VAL A 238 13.89 -35.85 -5.33
N VAL A 239 12.78 -36.09 -6.04
CA VAL A 239 12.22 -37.45 -6.23
C VAL A 239 13.21 -38.36 -6.94
N PHE A 240 13.84 -37.86 -8.01
CA PHE A 240 14.86 -38.65 -8.72
C PHE A 240 16.12 -38.88 -7.86
N ALA A 241 16.54 -37.91 -7.05
CA ALA A 241 17.64 -38.08 -6.11
C ALA A 241 17.30 -39.11 -5.01
N ALA A 242 16.09 -39.09 -4.49
CA ALA A 242 15.62 -40.10 -3.53
C ALA A 242 15.58 -41.52 -4.15
N LEU A 243 15.11 -41.64 -5.38
CA LEU A 243 15.11 -42.90 -6.11
C LEU A 243 16.53 -43.41 -6.32
N ALA A 244 17.46 -42.54 -6.73
CA ALA A 244 18.88 -42.88 -6.84
C ALA A 244 19.47 -43.32 -5.50
N LEU A 245 19.13 -42.63 -4.41
CA LEU A 245 19.57 -42.96 -3.05
C LEU A 245 19.00 -44.31 -2.57
N ALA A 246 17.80 -44.68 -2.99
CA ALA A 246 17.21 -46.00 -2.66
C ALA A 246 17.89 -47.14 -3.41
N ILE A 247 18.31 -46.90 -4.67
CA ILE A 247 18.76 -47.98 -5.58
C ILE A 247 20.28 -48.12 -5.64
N LEU A 248 21.03 -47.02 -5.84
CA LEU A 248 22.46 -47.12 -6.15
C LEU A 248 23.35 -47.54 -4.97
N PRO A 249 23.19 -47.00 -3.73
CA PRO A 249 24.10 -47.32 -2.65
C PRO A 249 24.06 -48.79 -2.19
N PRO A 250 22.90 -49.53 -2.16
CA PRO A 250 22.90 -50.94 -1.84
C PRO A 250 23.87 -51.76 -2.69
N PHE A 251 23.97 -51.47 -3.99
CA PHE A 251 24.91 -52.16 -4.89
C PHE A 251 26.36 -51.84 -4.61
N ILE A 252 26.65 -50.67 -4.07
CA ILE A 252 28.04 -50.21 -3.82
C ILE A 252 28.48 -50.64 -2.39
N THR A 253 27.60 -50.55 -1.41
CA THR A 253 27.91 -50.79 0.00
C THR A 253 27.64 -52.20 0.47
N GLY A 254 26.83 -53.01 -0.29
CA GLY A 254 26.37 -54.34 0.13
C GLY A 254 25.37 -54.33 1.27
N GLN A 255 24.86 -53.18 1.69
CA GLN A 255 23.85 -53.09 2.75
C GLN A 255 22.47 -53.42 2.26
N ALA A 256 21.55 -53.78 3.18
CA ALA A 256 20.16 -54.13 2.82
C ALA A 256 19.42 -52.97 2.17
N PHE A 257 18.61 -53.27 1.16
CA PHE A 257 17.76 -52.29 0.46
C PHE A 257 16.82 -51.52 1.40
N SER A 258 16.30 -52.19 2.44
CA SER A 258 15.41 -51.59 3.44
C SER A 258 16.01 -50.36 4.12
N ILE A 259 17.33 -50.40 4.43
CA ILE A 259 18.05 -49.25 5.05
C ILE A 259 18.08 -48.05 4.11
N TRP A 260 18.38 -48.28 2.84
CA TRP A 260 18.50 -47.19 1.86
C TRP A 260 17.14 -46.67 1.38
N ILE A 261 16.12 -47.53 1.32
CA ILE A 261 14.72 -47.12 1.09
C ILE A 261 14.27 -46.23 2.25
N TYR A 262 14.51 -46.61 3.51
CA TYR A 262 14.18 -45.78 4.67
C TYR A 262 14.88 -44.40 4.61
N ARG A 263 16.18 -44.36 4.26
CA ARG A 263 16.91 -43.10 4.08
C ARG A 263 16.32 -42.27 2.94
N ALA A 264 15.94 -42.88 1.85
CA ALA A 264 15.31 -42.19 0.72
C ALA A 264 13.93 -41.62 1.09
N LEU A 265 13.12 -42.36 1.88
CA LEU A 265 11.84 -41.85 2.40
C LEU A 265 12.05 -40.66 3.36
N THR A 266 13.03 -40.76 4.26
CA THR A 266 13.43 -39.65 5.15
C THR A 266 13.88 -38.43 4.34
N PHE A 267 14.67 -38.64 3.29
CA PHE A 267 15.12 -37.60 2.37
C PHE A 267 13.93 -36.90 1.68
N LEU A 268 12.90 -37.65 1.26
CA LEU A 268 11.67 -37.07 0.67
C LEU A 268 10.93 -36.18 1.68
N VAL A 269 10.77 -36.62 2.93
CA VAL A 269 10.10 -35.83 3.98
C VAL A 269 10.84 -34.50 4.22
N ILE A 270 12.18 -34.53 4.35
CA ILE A 270 12.98 -33.32 4.58
C ILE A 270 12.84 -32.33 3.43
N SER A 271 12.61 -32.81 2.22
CA SER A 271 12.70 -32.02 0.98
C SER A 271 11.50 -31.10 0.71
N CYS A 272 10.40 -31.18 1.51
CA CYS A 272 9.25 -30.28 1.31
C CYS A 272 9.63 -28.80 1.49
N PRO A 273 9.46 -27.91 0.48
CA PRO A 273 9.78 -26.49 0.62
C PRO A 273 8.71 -25.66 1.35
N CYS A 274 7.93 -26.29 2.27
CA CYS A 274 6.73 -25.73 2.89
C CYS A 274 6.97 -24.37 3.54
N ALA A 275 8.09 -24.20 4.27
CA ALA A 275 8.45 -22.94 4.91
C ALA A 275 8.60 -21.76 3.93
N LEU A 276 9.13 -22.01 2.72
CA LEU A 276 9.32 -20.98 1.69
C LEU A 276 8.02 -20.58 1.03
N VAL A 277 7.24 -21.59 0.63
CA VAL A 277 5.96 -21.39 -0.10
C VAL A 277 4.99 -20.53 0.69
N ILE A 278 5.08 -20.53 2.02
CA ILE A 278 4.16 -19.82 2.89
C ILE A 278 4.72 -18.52 3.43
N SER A 279 5.95 -18.55 3.93
CA SER A 279 6.50 -17.40 4.64
C SER A 279 6.77 -16.20 3.71
N ILE A 280 7.00 -16.44 2.42
CA ILE A 280 7.29 -15.37 1.46
C ILE A 280 6.02 -14.59 1.11
N PRO A 281 4.92 -15.20 0.62
CA PRO A 281 3.67 -14.48 0.43
C PRO A 281 3.19 -13.80 1.72
N LEU A 282 3.32 -14.48 2.87
CA LEU A 282 2.94 -13.89 4.16
C LEU A 282 3.77 -12.65 4.51
N SER A 283 5.06 -12.60 4.14
CA SER A 283 5.90 -11.41 4.32
C SER A 283 5.41 -10.24 3.46
N PHE A 284 5.07 -10.49 2.19
CA PHE A 284 4.52 -9.46 1.31
C PHE A 284 3.15 -8.97 1.79
N PHE A 285 2.25 -9.88 2.18
CA PHE A 285 0.97 -9.50 2.80
C PHE A 285 1.18 -8.65 4.05
N GLY A 286 2.15 -9.03 4.88
CA GLY A 286 2.51 -8.24 6.05
C GLY A 286 3.02 -6.83 5.69
N GLY A 287 3.80 -6.71 4.61
CA GLY A 287 4.28 -5.44 4.09
C GLY A 287 3.17 -4.55 3.53
N ILE A 288 2.28 -5.11 2.70
CA ILE A 288 1.11 -4.41 2.16
C ILE A 288 0.19 -3.94 3.28
N GLY A 289 -0.13 -4.82 4.25
CA GLY A 289 -0.92 -4.44 5.42
C GLY A 289 -0.23 -3.40 6.32
N GLY A 290 1.11 -3.42 6.39
CA GLY A 290 1.89 -2.38 7.07
C GLY A 290 1.82 -1.03 6.36
N ALA A 291 1.86 -0.99 5.02
CA ALA A 291 1.68 0.20 4.22
C ALA A 291 0.26 0.78 4.36
N SER A 292 -0.75 -0.06 4.31
CA SER A 292 -2.15 0.35 4.50
C SER A 292 -2.39 1.04 5.85
N LYS A 293 -1.73 0.57 6.93
CA LYS A 293 -1.81 1.22 8.28
C LYS A 293 -1.36 2.67 8.32
N ILE A 294 -0.52 3.08 7.41
CA ILE A 294 -0.05 4.47 7.30
C ILE A 294 -0.76 5.23 6.19
N GLY A 295 -1.88 4.71 5.68
CA GLY A 295 -2.65 5.33 4.60
C GLY A 295 -1.99 5.23 3.22
N VAL A 296 -1.22 4.16 2.96
CA VAL A 296 -0.60 3.89 1.65
C VAL A 296 -1.12 2.57 1.10
N LEU A 297 -1.86 2.63 0.01
CA LEU A 297 -2.40 1.46 -0.68
C LEU A 297 -1.42 0.98 -1.75
N VAL A 298 -1.07 -0.29 -1.71
CA VAL A 298 -0.17 -0.94 -2.68
C VAL A 298 -0.97 -1.99 -3.45
N LYS A 299 -1.09 -1.84 -4.75
CA LYS A 299 -1.92 -2.68 -5.63
C LYS A 299 -1.34 -4.08 -5.93
N GLY A 300 -0.17 -4.41 -5.39
CA GLY A 300 0.43 -5.73 -5.61
C GLY A 300 1.78 -5.91 -4.95
N SER A 301 2.15 -7.16 -4.70
CA SER A 301 3.46 -7.51 -4.13
C SER A 301 4.62 -7.19 -5.07
N ASN A 302 4.41 -7.23 -6.40
CA ASN A 302 5.38 -6.82 -7.41
C ASN A 302 5.74 -5.34 -7.30
N TYR A 303 4.78 -4.47 -6.96
CA TYR A 303 5.03 -3.04 -6.78
C TYR A 303 5.76 -2.75 -5.48
N LEU A 304 5.42 -3.49 -4.40
CA LEU A 304 6.16 -3.39 -3.15
C LEU A 304 7.62 -3.86 -3.33
N GLU A 305 7.84 -4.95 -4.08
CA GLU A 305 9.17 -5.43 -4.41
C GLU A 305 9.96 -4.41 -5.26
N SER A 306 9.33 -3.83 -6.28
CA SER A 306 9.92 -2.78 -7.11
C SER A 306 10.29 -1.55 -6.29
N LEU A 307 9.39 -1.10 -5.40
CA LEU A 307 9.61 0.05 -4.54
C LEU A 307 10.80 -0.14 -3.58
N ALA A 308 11.08 -1.37 -3.14
CA ALA A 308 12.25 -1.64 -2.31
C ALA A 308 13.57 -1.30 -3.02
N HIS A 309 13.57 -1.35 -4.36
CA HIS A 309 14.72 -1.04 -5.22
C HIS A 309 14.67 0.40 -5.78
N ALA A 310 13.85 1.28 -5.22
CA ALA A 310 13.78 2.68 -5.63
C ALA A 310 15.16 3.33 -5.62
N GLU A 311 15.62 3.76 -6.81
CA GLU A 311 16.88 4.44 -7.04
C GLU A 311 16.65 5.92 -7.38
N TYR A 312 15.69 6.21 -8.26
CA TYR A 312 15.26 7.55 -8.62
C TYR A 312 13.83 7.76 -8.16
N VAL A 313 13.57 8.92 -7.54
CA VAL A 313 12.20 9.37 -7.23
C VAL A 313 11.99 10.69 -7.96
N VAL A 314 11.04 10.67 -8.88
CA VAL A 314 10.69 11.77 -9.76
C VAL A 314 9.32 12.32 -9.34
N PHE A 315 9.23 13.60 -9.12
CA PHE A 315 8.01 14.27 -8.66
C PHE A 315 7.46 15.20 -9.72
N ASP A 316 6.16 15.21 -9.90
CA ASP A 316 5.50 16.41 -10.41
C ASP A 316 5.58 17.52 -9.36
N LYS A 317 5.49 18.79 -9.78
CA LYS A 317 5.48 19.91 -8.85
C LYS A 317 4.10 20.14 -8.25
N THR A 318 3.13 20.44 -9.10
CA THR A 318 1.82 20.97 -8.71
C THR A 318 0.91 19.87 -8.14
N GLY A 319 0.29 20.10 -6.96
CA GLY A 319 -0.52 19.09 -6.29
C GLY A 319 0.28 17.94 -5.66
N THR A 320 1.59 17.83 -5.92
CA THR A 320 2.47 16.78 -5.42
C THR A 320 3.43 17.27 -4.36
N LEU A 321 4.36 18.16 -4.71
CA LEU A 321 5.27 18.84 -3.77
C LEU A 321 4.69 20.15 -3.24
N THR A 322 3.72 20.70 -3.96
CA THR A 322 2.96 21.89 -3.60
C THR A 322 1.50 21.54 -3.38
N LYS A 323 0.76 22.44 -2.75
CA LYS A 323 -0.68 22.24 -2.44
C LYS A 323 -1.59 22.43 -3.66
N GLY A 324 -1.05 22.90 -4.81
CA GLY A 324 -1.86 23.34 -5.94
C GLY A 324 -2.71 24.59 -5.61
N SER A 325 -2.43 25.24 -4.52
CA SER A 325 -3.10 26.46 -4.07
C SER A 325 -2.12 27.63 -4.04
N PHE A 326 -2.55 28.74 -4.64
CA PHE A 326 -1.76 29.96 -4.66
C PHE A 326 -1.83 30.68 -3.32
N ALA A 327 -0.71 31.28 -2.91
CA ALA A 327 -0.62 32.13 -1.73
C ALA A 327 0.24 33.37 -2.01
N VAL A 328 -0.08 34.47 -1.35
CA VAL A 328 0.76 35.67 -1.35
C VAL A 328 2.06 35.34 -0.64
N SER A 329 3.19 35.41 -1.37
CA SER A 329 4.53 35.12 -0.85
C SER A 329 5.28 36.40 -0.45
N GLU A 330 5.15 37.48 -1.22
CA GLU A 330 5.83 38.74 -0.98
C GLU A 330 4.92 39.92 -1.33
N ILE A 331 5.05 41.03 -0.58
CA ILE A 331 4.35 42.28 -0.82
C ILE A 331 5.40 43.39 -0.94
N HIS A 332 5.40 44.09 -2.05
CA HIS A 332 6.34 45.18 -2.33
C HIS A 332 5.56 46.48 -2.54
N PRO A 333 5.27 47.23 -1.47
CA PRO A 333 4.56 48.49 -1.54
C PRO A 333 5.45 49.63 -2.07
N ASN A 334 4.84 50.59 -2.73
CA ASN A 334 5.51 51.80 -3.20
C ASN A 334 4.77 53.06 -2.72
N GLY A 335 5.26 53.64 -1.63
CA GLY A 335 4.69 54.85 -1.03
C GLY A 335 3.43 54.66 -0.17
N ILE A 336 3.02 53.41 0.06
CA ILE A 336 1.90 53.02 0.93
C ILE A 336 2.32 51.85 1.85
N LYS A 337 1.50 51.48 2.82
CA LYS A 337 1.77 50.32 3.70
C LYS A 337 1.34 49.00 3.03
N ASP A 338 1.99 47.90 3.41
CA ASP A 338 1.67 46.53 2.92
C ASP A 338 0.19 46.22 3.01
N ILE A 339 -0.44 46.50 4.15
CA ILE A 339 -1.86 46.24 4.37
C ILE A 339 -2.76 47.05 3.44
N GLN A 340 -2.36 48.27 3.09
CA GLN A 340 -3.10 49.15 2.18
C GLN A 340 -2.98 48.64 0.72
N LEU A 341 -1.78 48.16 0.34
CA LEU A 341 -1.59 47.54 -0.99
C LEU A 341 -2.44 46.29 -1.13
N LEU A 342 -2.43 45.45 -0.09
CA LEU A 342 -3.20 44.21 -0.06
C LEU A 342 -4.72 44.49 -0.06
N GLU A 343 -5.19 45.54 0.66
CA GLU A 343 -6.57 45.99 0.63
C GLU A 343 -6.99 46.39 -0.79
N LEU A 344 -6.23 47.26 -1.45
CA LEU A 344 -6.52 47.71 -2.83
C LEU A 344 -6.60 46.50 -3.79
N ALA A 345 -5.68 45.56 -3.65
CA ALA A 345 -5.68 44.34 -4.47
C ALA A 345 -6.89 43.44 -4.19
N ALA A 346 -7.22 43.23 -2.91
CA ALA A 346 -8.35 42.38 -2.52
C ALA A 346 -9.70 42.92 -3.00
N TYR A 347 -9.88 44.25 -2.86
CA TYR A 347 -11.08 44.93 -3.36
C TYR A 347 -11.15 44.94 -4.89
N ALA A 348 -10.01 45.07 -5.59
CA ALA A 348 -9.99 45.02 -7.04
C ALA A 348 -10.32 43.63 -7.61
N GLU A 349 -9.92 42.59 -6.93
CA GLU A 349 -10.08 41.19 -7.33
C GLU A 349 -11.33 40.54 -6.73
N ASP A 350 -12.21 41.30 -6.07
CA ASP A 350 -13.32 40.74 -5.29
C ASP A 350 -14.31 39.91 -6.12
N TYR A 351 -14.65 40.37 -7.29
CA TYR A 351 -15.60 39.69 -8.20
C TYR A 351 -14.96 38.58 -9.05
N SER A 352 -13.65 38.38 -8.94
CA SER A 352 -12.94 37.32 -9.66
C SER A 352 -12.88 36.03 -8.86
N ASN A 353 -13.21 34.90 -9.49
CA ASN A 353 -13.04 33.55 -8.95
C ASN A 353 -11.70 32.92 -9.35
N HIS A 354 -10.79 33.69 -9.95
CA HIS A 354 -9.50 33.19 -10.33
C HIS A 354 -8.67 32.79 -9.09
N PRO A 355 -7.92 31.68 -9.10
CA PRO A 355 -7.15 31.24 -7.93
C PRO A 355 -6.19 32.31 -7.36
N ILE A 356 -5.64 33.16 -8.21
CA ILE A 356 -4.81 34.31 -7.81
C ILE A 356 -5.63 35.31 -6.97
N SER A 357 -6.84 35.65 -7.44
CA SER A 357 -7.75 36.57 -6.75
C SER A 357 -8.18 36.03 -5.39
N LEU A 358 -8.51 34.73 -5.32
CA LEU A 358 -8.84 34.05 -4.07
C LEU A 358 -7.68 34.07 -3.08
N SER A 359 -6.44 33.92 -3.55
CA SER A 359 -5.24 33.98 -2.70
C SER A 359 -5.02 35.37 -2.10
N ILE A 360 -5.27 36.42 -2.88
CA ILE A 360 -5.16 37.82 -2.41
C ILE A 360 -6.25 38.10 -1.36
N LYS A 361 -7.50 37.71 -1.62
CA LYS A 361 -8.61 37.86 -0.65
C LYS A 361 -8.34 37.11 0.65
N LYS A 362 -7.84 35.87 0.56
CA LYS A 362 -7.44 35.07 1.74
C LYS A 362 -6.32 35.74 2.55
N ALA A 363 -5.32 36.31 1.89
CA ALA A 363 -4.23 37.02 2.54
C ALA A 363 -4.70 38.30 3.22
N TYR A 364 -5.66 39.02 2.63
CA TYR A 364 -6.28 40.20 3.24
C TYR A 364 -7.02 39.87 4.53
N GLY A 365 -7.76 38.74 4.57
CA GLY A 365 -8.35 38.13 5.77
C GLY A 365 -9.42 38.97 6.47
N LYS A 366 -9.97 39.98 5.82
CA LYS A 366 -11.07 40.82 6.34
C LYS A 366 -12.26 40.76 5.38
N GLU A 367 -13.45 41.03 5.88
CA GLU A 367 -14.64 41.20 5.05
C GLU A 367 -14.45 42.39 4.11
N ILE A 368 -14.87 42.24 2.86
CA ILE A 368 -14.82 43.26 1.84
C ILE A 368 -16.17 44.00 1.86
N ASP A 369 -16.12 45.31 2.10
CA ASP A 369 -17.29 46.16 2.01
C ASP A 369 -17.60 46.49 0.55
N HIS A 370 -18.56 45.81 0.00
CA HIS A 370 -18.99 45.98 -1.41
C HIS A 370 -19.52 47.40 -1.71
N ASN A 371 -19.97 48.17 -0.72
CA ASN A 371 -20.41 49.54 -0.91
C ASN A 371 -19.27 50.49 -1.34
N ARG A 372 -18.03 50.11 -1.06
CA ARG A 372 -16.82 50.88 -1.45
C ARG A 372 -16.37 50.60 -2.88
N ILE A 373 -16.92 49.56 -3.52
CA ILE A 373 -16.57 49.10 -4.87
C ILE A 373 -17.57 49.72 -5.85
N GLY A 374 -17.09 50.50 -6.81
CA GLY A 374 -17.86 51.05 -7.89
C GLY A 374 -17.80 50.18 -9.16
N ASP A 375 -17.66 50.82 -10.31
CA ASP A 375 -17.59 50.15 -11.59
C ASP A 375 -16.37 49.22 -11.72
N ILE A 376 -16.61 47.98 -12.22
CA ILE A 376 -15.56 46.97 -12.41
C ILE A 376 -15.51 46.61 -13.88
N GLN A 377 -14.32 46.64 -14.44
CA GLN A 377 -14.05 46.26 -15.83
C GLN A 377 -12.92 45.23 -15.85
N GLU A 378 -13.23 44.02 -16.27
CA GLU A 378 -12.20 43.03 -16.55
C GLU A 378 -11.51 43.32 -17.88
N VAL A 379 -10.19 43.30 -17.87
CA VAL A 379 -9.36 43.48 -19.07
C VAL A 379 -8.76 42.14 -19.41
N ALA A 380 -9.39 41.40 -20.33
CA ALA A 380 -9.06 40.01 -20.66
C ALA A 380 -7.54 39.82 -20.88
N GLY A 381 -6.95 38.86 -20.15
CA GLY A 381 -5.54 38.53 -20.21
C GLY A 381 -4.58 39.56 -19.60
N HIS A 382 -5.07 40.65 -18.95
CA HIS A 382 -4.28 41.73 -18.40
C HIS A 382 -4.55 41.95 -16.90
N GLY A 383 -5.79 41.89 -16.43
CA GLY A 383 -6.20 42.12 -15.05
C GLY A 383 -7.53 42.86 -14.95
N VAL A 384 -7.73 43.61 -13.87
CA VAL A 384 -8.97 44.28 -13.51
C VAL A 384 -8.74 45.79 -13.32
N ARG A 385 -9.71 46.60 -13.78
CA ARG A 385 -9.85 48.00 -13.48
C ARG A 385 -11.13 48.20 -12.67
N THR A 386 -11.04 48.87 -11.55
CA THR A 386 -12.18 49.16 -10.68
C THR A 386 -12.10 50.53 -10.05
N VAL A 387 -13.19 51.01 -9.46
CA VAL A 387 -13.24 52.22 -8.65
C VAL A 387 -13.45 51.80 -7.18
N ILE A 388 -12.56 52.21 -6.29
CA ILE A 388 -12.63 51.97 -4.85
C ILE A 388 -12.56 53.31 -4.13
N ASP A 389 -13.60 53.68 -3.36
CA ASP A 389 -13.72 54.97 -2.67
C ASP A 389 -13.40 56.18 -3.60
N ASN A 390 -14.00 56.19 -4.77
CA ASN A 390 -13.79 57.18 -5.85
C ASN A 390 -12.36 57.19 -6.43
N ASN A 391 -11.50 56.24 -6.12
CA ASN A 391 -10.17 56.09 -6.69
C ASN A 391 -10.17 55.03 -7.76
N THR A 392 -9.59 55.29 -8.92
CA THR A 392 -9.43 54.25 -9.96
C THR A 392 -8.26 53.38 -9.58
N VAL A 393 -8.54 52.08 -9.37
CA VAL A 393 -7.55 51.05 -9.02
C VAL A 393 -7.42 50.06 -10.18
N LEU A 394 -6.16 49.73 -10.49
CA LEU A 394 -5.79 48.72 -11.49
C LEU A 394 -5.05 47.61 -10.76
N ALA A 395 -5.45 46.36 -11.00
CA ALA A 395 -4.75 45.16 -10.52
C ALA A 395 -4.51 44.23 -11.70
N GLY A 396 -3.26 43.82 -11.95
CA GLY A 396 -2.97 42.94 -13.07
C GLY A 396 -1.49 42.81 -13.40
N ASN A 397 -1.20 42.23 -14.56
CA ASN A 397 0.16 41.95 -14.99
C ASN A 397 0.88 43.21 -15.56
N ALA A 398 2.17 43.07 -15.87
CA ALA A 398 2.98 44.14 -16.44
C ALA A 398 2.42 44.69 -17.78
N LYS A 399 1.67 43.89 -18.55
CA LYS A 399 1.05 44.35 -19.80
C LYS A 399 -0.08 45.36 -19.53
N LEU A 400 -0.84 45.18 -18.42
CA LEU A 400 -1.84 46.16 -17.99
C LEU A 400 -1.19 47.52 -17.66
N MET A 401 -0.10 47.50 -16.90
CA MET A 401 0.63 48.72 -16.54
C MET A 401 1.14 49.47 -17.78
N LYS A 402 1.69 48.75 -18.75
CA LYS A 402 2.15 49.32 -20.03
C LYS A 402 1.00 49.89 -20.86
N ARG A 403 -0.12 49.19 -20.96
CA ARG A 403 -1.31 49.61 -21.70
C ARG A 403 -1.90 50.93 -21.17
N GLU A 404 -1.91 51.05 -19.83
CA GLU A 404 -2.44 52.25 -19.15
C GLU A 404 -1.36 53.35 -18.95
N ASN A 405 -0.18 53.19 -19.59
CA ASN A 405 0.95 54.13 -19.52
C ASN A 405 1.46 54.41 -18.08
N ILE A 406 1.37 53.45 -17.17
CA ILE A 406 1.83 53.57 -15.79
C ILE A 406 3.29 53.18 -15.72
N ARG A 407 4.13 54.09 -15.19
CA ARG A 407 5.52 53.75 -14.83
C ARG A 407 5.52 52.90 -13.60
N TYR A 408 5.99 51.67 -13.71
CA TYR A 408 6.08 50.71 -12.61
C TYR A 408 7.53 50.25 -12.42
N ILE A 409 7.83 49.74 -11.24
CA ILE A 409 9.12 49.13 -10.92
C ILE A 409 8.99 47.63 -11.22
N PRO A 410 9.76 47.08 -12.19
CA PRO A 410 9.74 45.64 -12.44
C PRO A 410 10.09 44.87 -11.17
N CYS A 411 9.24 43.93 -10.81
CA CYS A 411 9.51 43.02 -9.69
C CYS A 411 10.56 41.99 -10.11
N THR A 412 11.61 41.85 -9.29
CA THR A 412 12.68 40.86 -9.50
C THR A 412 12.42 39.55 -8.79
N SER A 413 11.38 39.49 -7.95
CA SER A 413 10.99 38.28 -7.26
C SER A 413 10.40 37.24 -8.23
N ILE A 414 10.69 36.02 -7.97
CA ILE A 414 10.25 34.88 -8.79
C ILE A 414 8.87 34.45 -8.32
N GLY A 415 7.87 34.47 -9.22
CA GLY A 415 6.48 34.11 -8.96
C GLY A 415 5.53 34.81 -9.94
N THR A 416 4.23 34.62 -9.75
CA THR A 416 3.21 35.37 -10.47
C THR A 416 3.07 36.74 -9.82
N VAL A 417 3.37 37.80 -10.58
CA VAL A 417 3.37 39.19 -10.08
C VAL A 417 2.09 39.90 -10.47
N VAL A 418 1.35 40.39 -9.49
CA VAL A 418 0.21 41.30 -9.66
C VAL A 418 0.66 42.69 -9.29
N TYR A 419 0.67 43.59 -10.28
CA TYR A 419 0.99 44.98 -10.12
C TYR A 419 -0.28 45.78 -9.79
N ILE A 420 -0.16 46.70 -8.83
CA ILE A 420 -1.28 47.51 -8.36
C ILE A 420 -0.96 48.98 -8.66
N ALA A 421 -1.93 49.69 -9.22
CA ALA A 421 -1.85 51.13 -9.40
C ALA A 421 -3.14 51.81 -8.92
N CYS A 422 -3.00 53.02 -8.36
CA CYS A 422 -4.10 53.83 -7.87
C CYS A 422 -4.01 55.21 -8.46
N ASN A 423 -5.09 55.71 -9.09
CA ASN A 423 -5.17 57.01 -9.74
C ASN A 423 -4.00 57.28 -10.70
N GLY A 424 -3.64 56.31 -11.52
CA GLY A 424 -2.57 56.42 -12.50
C GLY A 424 -1.15 56.35 -11.92
N LYS A 425 -1.01 56.12 -10.63
CA LYS A 425 0.31 56.00 -9.97
C LYS A 425 0.52 54.54 -9.50
N TYR A 426 1.72 54.02 -9.73
CA TYR A 426 2.15 52.74 -9.25
C TYR A 426 2.16 52.69 -7.71
N ALA A 427 1.40 51.76 -7.14
CA ALA A 427 1.25 51.59 -5.69
C ALA A 427 2.09 50.41 -5.13
N GLY A 428 2.48 49.46 -6.00
CA GLY A 428 3.30 48.35 -5.59
C GLY A 428 2.98 47.06 -6.36
N CYS A 429 3.58 45.95 -5.98
CA CYS A 429 3.26 44.64 -6.51
C CYS A 429 3.15 43.57 -5.43
N ILE A 430 2.38 42.54 -5.72
CA ILE A 430 2.17 41.37 -4.88
C ILE A 430 2.67 40.17 -5.66
N VAL A 431 3.51 39.34 -5.02
CA VAL A 431 4.02 38.10 -5.61
C VAL A 431 3.25 36.94 -5.05
N ILE A 432 2.80 36.07 -5.93
CA ILE A 432 1.97 34.91 -5.62
C ILE A 432 2.70 33.67 -6.10
N GLU A 433 2.83 32.71 -5.21
CA GLU A 433 3.46 31.41 -5.50
C GLU A 433 2.53 30.25 -5.13
N ASP A 434 2.76 29.10 -5.72
CA ASP A 434 2.14 27.85 -5.29
C ASP A 434 2.77 27.41 -3.96
N GLU A 435 1.96 27.16 -2.95
CA GLU A 435 2.40 26.88 -1.59
C GLU A 435 3.06 25.48 -1.50
N ILE A 436 4.33 25.43 -1.11
CA ILE A 436 5.05 24.17 -0.86
C ILE A 436 4.39 23.47 0.35
N LYS A 437 4.13 22.16 0.25
CA LYS A 437 3.64 21.37 1.38
C LYS A 437 4.63 21.37 2.54
N THR A 438 4.13 21.49 3.74
CA THR A 438 4.94 21.69 4.96
C THR A 438 5.91 20.53 5.22
N ASP A 439 5.53 19.32 4.86
CA ASP A 439 6.31 18.10 5.04
C ASP A 439 7.22 17.76 3.84
N ALA A 440 7.08 18.43 2.69
CA ALA A 440 7.84 18.14 1.48
C ALA A 440 9.38 18.26 1.66
N PRO A 441 9.94 19.30 2.33
CA PRO A 441 11.38 19.37 2.55
C PRO A 441 11.91 18.20 3.40
N ALA A 442 11.17 17.84 4.46
CA ALA A 442 11.51 16.69 5.30
C ALA A 442 11.41 15.38 4.53
N ALA A 443 10.38 15.23 3.70
CA ALA A 443 10.19 14.06 2.82
C ALA A 443 11.39 13.85 1.89
N ILE A 444 11.87 14.89 1.22
CA ILE A 444 13.05 14.81 0.33
C ILE A 444 14.31 14.39 1.11
N LYS A 445 14.54 15.00 2.29
CA LYS A 445 15.66 14.62 3.16
C LYS A 445 15.57 13.15 3.59
N ASP A 446 14.38 12.67 3.97
CA ASP A 446 14.14 11.30 4.38
C ASP A 446 14.31 10.29 3.24
N LEU A 447 13.93 10.65 2.02
CA LEU A 447 14.17 9.82 0.83
C LEU A 447 15.67 9.62 0.59
N LYS A 448 16.47 10.70 0.65
CA LYS A 448 17.92 10.64 0.52
C LYS A 448 18.55 9.79 1.62
N SER A 449 18.15 9.99 2.87
CA SER A 449 18.62 9.18 4.01
C SER A 449 18.22 7.71 3.90
N SER A 450 17.11 7.43 3.23
CA SER A 450 16.64 6.06 2.94
C SER A 450 17.40 5.40 1.77
N GLY A 451 18.40 6.06 1.16
CA GLY A 451 19.22 5.50 0.09
C GLY A 451 18.61 5.61 -1.31
N VAL A 452 17.73 6.60 -1.54
CA VAL A 452 17.35 7.05 -2.87
C VAL A 452 18.54 7.85 -3.43
N ARG A 453 18.97 7.52 -4.64
CA ARG A 453 20.18 8.10 -5.26
C ARG A 453 19.92 9.47 -5.81
N LYS A 454 18.75 9.70 -6.43
CA LYS A 454 18.36 10.98 -7.00
C LYS A 454 16.91 11.30 -6.71
N THR A 455 16.65 12.54 -6.34
CA THR A 455 15.34 13.17 -6.22
C THR A 455 15.20 14.23 -7.29
N ILE A 456 14.21 14.12 -8.16
CA ILE A 456 14.08 14.90 -9.39
C ILE A 456 12.68 15.52 -9.44
N MET A 457 12.55 16.75 -9.92
CA MET A 457 11.26 17.39 -10.17
C MET A 457 11.05 17.63 -11.66
N LEU A 458 9.84 17.36 -12.14
CA LEU A 458 9.37 17.73 -13.47
C LEU A 458 8.28 18.80 -13.32
N THR A 459 8.34 19.88 -14.07
CA THR A 459 7.33 20.94 -14.04
C THR A 459 7.20 21.66 -15.38
N GLY A 460 5.98 22.12 -15.70
CA GLY A 460 5.73 23.02 -16.82
C GLY A 460 6.04 24.49 -16.54
N ASP A 461 6.42 24.84 -15.30
CA ASP A 461 6.72 26.21 -14.92
C ASP A 461 7.99 26.73 -15.60
N ALA A 462 8.09 28.05 -15.68
CA ALA A 462 9.30 28.74 -16.11
C ALA A 462 10.53 28.33 -15.28
N ASP A 463 11.70 28.31 -15.92
CA ASP A 463 12.94 27.79 -15.32
C ASP A 463 13.26 28.44 -13.97
N ALA A 464 13.16 29.77 -13.87
CA ALA A 464 13.44 30.48 -12.63
C ALA A 464 12.56 30.02 -11.45
N VAL A 465 11.27 29.72 -11.70
CA VAL A 465 10.32 29.24 -10.67
C VAL A 465 10.67 27.81 -10.26
N GLY A 466 10.89 26.93 -11.24
CA GLY A 466 11.22 25.53 -10.97
C GLY A 466 12.53 25.37 -10.21
N GLN A 467 13.58 26.12 -10.59
CA GLN A 467 14.89 26.08 -9.91
C GLN A 467 14.80 26.61 -8.46
N LYS A 468 14.02 27.69 -8.22
CA LYS A 468 13.76 28.20 -6.86
C LYS A 468 13.11 27.16 -5.96
N VAL A 469 12.06 26.51 -6.44
CA VAL A 469 11.36 25.45 -5.70
C VAL A 469 12.29 24.26 -5.44
N SER A 470 13.04 23.82 -6.46
CA SER A 470 14.00 22.72 -6.35
C SER A 470 15.07 22.98 -5.28
N ALA A 471 15.67 24.18 -5.30
CA ALA A 471 16.66 24.58 -4.31
C ALA A 471 16.09 24.63 -2.88
N ARG A 472 14.87 25.17 -2.73
CA ARG A 472 14.18 25.26 -1.43
C ARG A 472 13.83 23.88 -0.85
N LEU A 473 13.49 22.90 -1.70
CA LEU A 473 13.22 21.54 -1.31
C LEU A 473 14.49 20.67 -1.16
N GLY A 474 15.62 21.13 -1.68
CA GLY A 474 16.87 20.40 -1.68
C GLY A 474 16.85 19.19 -2.63
N LEU A 475 16.15 19.30 -3.77
CA LEU A 475 16.16 18.29 -4.82
C LEU A 475 17.51 18.23 -5.55
N ASP A 476 17.83 17.10 -6.18
CA ASP A 476 19.10 16.93 -6.88
C ASP A 476 19.05 17.53 -8.30
N GLN A 477 17.87 17.49 -8.94
CA GLN A 477 17.65 18.00 -10.29
C GLN A 477 16.21 18.50 -10.46
N ALA A 478 16.02 19.51 -11.32
CA ALA A 478 14.71 19.95 -11.79
C ALA A 478 14.75 20.14 -13.32
N TYR A 479 13.72 19.66 -13.98
CA TYR A 479 13.45 19.90 -15.39
C TYR A 479 12.19 20.75 -15.49
N THR A 480 12.28 21.85 -16.20
CA THR A 480 11.32 22.95 -16.23
C THR A 480 10.79 23.16 -17.66
N GLU A 481 9.74 23.95 -17.81
CA GLU A 481 9.14 24.30 -19.11
C GLU A 481 8.68 23.08 -19.92
N LEU A 482 8.32 21.97 -19.23
CA LEU A 482 7.92 20.72 -19.87
C LEU A 482 6.43 20.71 -20.23
N LEU A 483 6.12 20.34 -21.46
CA LEU A 483 4.78 19.92 -21.85
C LEU A 483 4.50 18.49 -21.34
N PRO A 484 3.23 18.05 -21.28
CA PRO A 484 2.91 16.70 -20.83
C PRO A 484 3.64 15.58 -21.58
N ALA A 485 3.84 15.73 -22.90
CA ALA A 485 4.61 14.77 -23.70
C ALA A 485 6.11 14.76 -23.33
N ASP A 486 6.68 15.93 -23.05
CA ASP A 486 8.08 16.06 -22.69
C ASP A 486 8.37 15.42 -21.33
N LYS A 487 7.40 15.42 -20.40
CA LYS A 487 7.51 14.72 -19.12
C LYS A 487 7.68 13.21 -19.33
N VAL A 488 6.90 12.62 -20.25
CA VAL A 488 7.00 11.18 -20.58
C VAL A 488 8.38 10.87 -21.17
N GLU A 489 8.83 11.65 -22.16
CA GLU A 489 10.15 11.48 -22.78
C GLU A 489 11.27 11.59 -21.74
N ARG A 490 11.19 12.55 -20.84
CA ARG A 490 12.18 12.73 -19.78
C ARG A 490 12.23 11.54 -18.81
N VAL A 491 11.07 10.98 -18.46
CA VAL A 491 11.01 9.76 -17.64
C VAL A 491 11.64 8.57 -18.40
N GLU A 492 11.41 8.44 -19.71
CA GLU A 492 12.04 7.39 -20.51
C GLU A 492 13.58 7.52 -20.59
N GLU A 493 14.09 8.73 -20.66
CA GLU A 493 15.53 9.00 -20.58
C GLU A 493 16.11 8.60 -19.22
N LEU A 494 15.43 8.96 -18.14
CA LEU A 494 15.83 8.61 -16.77
C LEU A 494 15.76 7.09 -16.52
N LEU A 495 14.80 6.39 -17.13
CA LEU A 495 14.72 4.93 -17.09
C LEU A 495 15.93 4.25 -17.73
N LYS A 496 16.54 4.86 -18.75
CA LYS A 496 17.78 4.36 -19.40
C LYS A 496 19.03 4.63 -18.54
N GLN A 497 19.01 5.64 -17.67
CA GLN A 497 20.16 6.07 -16.85
C GLN A 497 20.28 5.36 -15.50
N LYS A 498 19.20 4.74 -15.02
CA LYS A 498 19.21 4.00 -13.74
C LYS A 498 20.03 2.70 -13.86
N SER A 499 20.45 2.15 -12.73
CA SER A 499 21.12 0.85 -12.71
C SER A 499 20.15 -0.27 -13.13
N GLU A 500 20.69 -1.42 -13.56
CA GLU A 500 19.89 -2.56 -14.02
C GLU A 500 18.87 -3.03 -12.96
N LYS A 501 19.25 -3.03 -11.69
CA LYS A 501 18.39 -3.41 -10.56
C LYS A 501 17.59 -2.25 -9.98
N GLY A 502 18.01 -1.01 -10.25
CA GLY A 502 17.37 0.20 -9.75
C GLY A 502 16.00 0.41 -10.39
N LYS A 503 15.11 1.06 -9.64
CA LYS A 503 13.75 1.38 -10.05
C LYS A 503 13.51 2.88 -10.01
N LEU A 504 12.81 3.38 -11.02
CA LEU A 504 12.31 4.74 -11.09
C LEU A 504 10.89 4.79 -10.57
N VAL A 505 10.69 5.60 -9.55
CA VAL A 505 9.38 5.90 -8.96
C VAL A 505 8.94 7.27 -9.45
N PHE A 506 7.77 7.38 -10.05
CA PHE A 506 7.15 8.67 -10.38
C PHE A 506 6.02 8.96 -9.40
N VAL A 507 5.95 10.20 -8.92
CA VAL A 507 4.94 10.67 -7.97
C VAL A 507 4.21 11.86 -8.59
N GLY A 508 2.89 11.76 -8.71
CA GLY A 508 2.04 12.79 -9.30
C GLY A 508 0.65 12.83 -8.68
N ASP A 509 -0.18 13.80 -9.09
CA ASP A 509 -1.58 13.93 -8.64
C ASP A 509 -2.55 12.97 -9.36
N GLY A 510 -2.10 12.35 -10.44
CA GLY A 510 -2.82 11.32 -11.21
C GLY A 510 -3.79 11.83 -12.25
N ILE A 511 -4.22 13.10 -12.21
CA ILE A 511 -5.19 13.63 -13.18
C ILE A 511 -4.49 13.95 -14.50
N ASN A 512 -3.41 14.73 -14.44
CA ASN A 512 -2.66 15.18 -15.62
C ASN A 512 -1.47 14.26 -15.95
N ASP A 513 -1.01 13.48 -14.98
CA ASP A 513 0.23 12.70 -15.06
C ASP A 513 -0.02 11.20 -15.28
N ALA A 514 -1.26 10.77 -15.54
CA ALA A 514 -1.60 9.36 -15.78
C ALA A 514 -0.68 8.65 -16.81
N PRO A 515 -0.32 9.26 -17.95
CA PRO A 515 0.62 8.65 -18.89
C PRO A 515 2.03 8.47 -18.32
N VAL A 516 2.48 9.40 -17.47
CA VAL A 516 3.80 9.37 -16.84
C VAL A 516 3.83 8.32 -15.72
N LEU A 517 2.75 8.25 -14.90
CA LEU A 517 2.56 7.24 -13.86
C LEU A 517 2.63 5.83 -14.44
N ALA A 518 1.92 5.59 -15.55
CA ALA A 518 1.89 4.29 -16.22
C ALA A 518 3.24 3.91 -16.86
N ARG A 519 4.07 4.90 -17.20
CA ARG A 519 5.39 4.67 -17.84
C ARG A 519 6.51 4.37 -16.87
N ALA A 520 6.42 4.83 -15.64
CA ALA A 520 7.42 4.59 -14.59
C ALA A 520 7.52 3.09 -14.21
N ASP A 521 8.60 2.68 -13.55
CA ASP A 521 8.67 1.33 -12.94
C ASP A 521 7.64 1.17 -11.80
N VAL A 522 7.34 2.27 -11.10
CA VAL A 522 6.31 2.37 -10.06
C VAL A 522 5.70 3.77 -10.11
N GLY A 523 4.40 3.84 -10.34
CA GLY A 523 3.62 5.08 -10.27
C GLY A 523 2.97 5.23 -8.90
N ILE A 524 3.17 6.39 -8.24
CA ILE A 524 2.53 6.75 -6.96
C ILE A 524 1.61 7.95 -7.19
N ALA A 525 0.33 7.79 -6.90
CA ALA A 525 -0.63 8.89 -6.89
C ALA A 525 -0.77 9.51 -5.50
N MET A 526 -0.83 10.85 -5.47
CA MET A 526 -1.03 11.65 -4.26
C MET A 526 -2.51 11.93 -4.03
N GLY A 527 -2.92 12.01 -2.76
CA GLY A 527 -4.24 12.53 -2.38
C GLY A 527 -5.43 11.74 -2.92
N GLY A 528 -5.33 10.40 -3.01
CA GLY A 528 -6.27 9.52 -3.70
C GLY A 528 -7.73 9.53 -3.23
N LEU A 529 -8.07 10.27 -2.18
CA LEU A 529 -9.44 10.33 -1.63
C LEU A 529 -10.45 11.10 -2.51
N GLY A 530 -10.02 11.71 -3.63
CA GLY A 530 -10.90 12.50 -4.49
C GLY A 530 -10.78 12.23 -6.00
N SER A 531 -9.80 11.43 -6.44
CA SER A 531 -9.56 11.20 -7.88
C SER A 531 -9.58 9.73 -8.25
N ASP A 532 -10.71 9.28 -8.81
CA ASP A 532 -10.86 7.91 -9.32
C ASP A 532 -9.82 7.61 -10.43
N ALA A 533 -9.53 8.59 -11.28
CA ALA A 533 -8.53 8.45 -12.35
C ALA A 533 -7.10 8.24 -11.78
N ALA A 534 -6.76 8.93 -10.69
CA ALA A 534 -5.47 8.74 -10.01
C ALA A 534 -5.36 7.35 -9.39
N ILE A 535 -6.44 6.91 -8.74
CA ILE A 535 -6.51 5.56 -8.17
C ILE A 535 -6.33 4.52 -9.27
N GLU A 536 -6.94 4.67 -10.43
CA GLU A 536 -6.87 3.68 -11.51
C GLU A 536 -5.48 3.63 -12.17
N ALA A 537 -4.86 4.77 -12.44
CA ALA A 537 -3.61 4.88 -13.18
C ALA A 537 -2.36 4.49 -12.37
N ALA A 538 -2.36 4.66 -11.04
CA ALA A 538 -1.20 4.44 -10.21
C ALA A 538 -1.09 2.99 -9.70
N ASP A 539 0.13 2.56 -9.38
CA ASP A 539 0.45 1.26 -8.75
C ASP A 539 0.35 1.33 -7.23
N ILE A 540 0.58 2.51 -6.68
CA ILE A 540 0.53 2.83 -5.26
C ILE A 540 -0.24 4.14 -5.09
N VAL A 541 -1.11 4.20 -4.09
CA VAL A 541 -1.94 5.38 -3.82
C VAL A 541 -1.69 5.86 -2.39
N LEU A 542 -1.33 7.12 -2.23
CA LEU A 542 -1.30 7.79 -0.94
C LEU A 542 -2.70 8.33 -0.65
N MET A 543 -3.31 7.85 0.42
CA MET A 543 -4.66 8.27 0.83
C MET A 543 -4.68 9.70 1.37
N THR A 544 -3.55 10.16 1.87
CA THR A 544 -3.31 11.53 2.34
C THR A 544 -2.44 12.29 1.36
N ASP A 545 -2.47 13.60 1.47
CA ASP A 545 -1.70 14.49 0.62
C ASP A 545 -0.30 14.80 1.19
N GLU A 546 0.36 13.77 1.79
CA GLU A 546 1.62 13.87 2.52
C GLU A 546 2.79 13.18 1.80
N PRO A 547 3.70 13.90 1.14
CA PRO A 547 4.93 13.35 0.55
C PRO A 547 5.82 12.54 1.50
N SER A 548 5.80 12.83 2.80
CA SER A 548 6.59 12.13 3.83
C SER A 548 6.30 10.61 3.91
N LYS A 549 5.10 10.19 3.52
CA LYS A 549 4.71 8.76 3.50
C LYS A 549 5.46 7.95 2.44
N ILE A 550 6.00 8.58 1.39
CA ILE A 550 6.78 7.90 0.35
C ILE A 550 8.05 7.26 0.94
N ALA A 551 8.80 8.02 1.73
CA ALA A 551 9.98 7.47 2.40
C ALA A 551 9.61 6.33 3.37
N SER A 552 8.46 6.44 4.03
CA SER A 552 7.96 5.42 4.96
C SER A 552 7.60 4.12 4.26
N VAL A 553 6.89 4.18 3.13
CA VAL A 553 6.53 2.97 2.36
C VAL A 553 7.75 2.32 1.70
N ILE A 554 8.76 3.09 1.26
CA ILE A 554 10.05 2.55 0.78
C ILE A 554 10.76 1.77 1.90
N ARG A 555 10.78 2.29 3.14
CA ARG A 555 11.33 1.56 4.29
C ARG A 555 10.58 0.27 4.59
N ILE A 556 9.25 0.29 4.51
CA ILE A 556 8.41 -0.91 4.67
C ILE A 556 8.73 -1.93 3.58
N ALA A 557 8.81 -1.51 2.32
CA ALA A 557 9.17 -2.35 1.19
C ALA A 557 10.53 -3.03 1.38
N ARG A 558 11.57 -2.28 1.73
CA ARG A 558 12.91 -2.81 2.00
C ARG A 558 12.95 -3.76 3.19
N LYS A 559 12.21 -3.46 4.26
CA LYS A 559 12.05 -4.35 5.41
C LYS A 559 11.40 -5.66 5.02
N THR A 560 10.36 -5.61 4.20
CA THR A 560 9.63 -6.79 3.70
C THR A 560 10.55 -7.70 2.90
N ILE A 561 11.28 -7.16 1.94
CA ILE A 561 12.25 -7.92 1.14
C ILE A 561 13.36 -8.51 2.01
N ARG A 562 13.87 -7.75 2.99
CA ARG A 562 14.88 -8.27 3.93
C ARG A 562 14.36 -9.46 4.72
N ILE A 563 13.12 -9.41 5.21
CA ILE A 563 12.48 -10.51 5.94
C ILE A 563 12.28 -11.72 5.01
N ALA A 564 11.80 -11.51 3.78
CA ALA A 564 11.65 -12.57 2.80
C ALA A 564 13.00 -13.26 2.51
N ASN A 565 14.06 -12.48 2.28
CA ASN A 565 15.41 -13.01 2.06
C ASN A 565 15.97 -13.76 3.28
N GLN A 566 15.73 -13.27 4.50
CA GLN A 566 16.08 -13.98 5.73
C GLN A 566 15.42 -15.35 5.80
N ASN A 567 14.12 -15.41 5.48
CA ASN A 567 13.37 -16.67 5.47
C ASN A 567 13.90 -17.63 4.39
N ILE A 568 14.26 -17.12 3.20
CA ILE A 568 14.83 -17.93 2.11
C ILE A 568 16.16 -18.55 2.57
N VAL A 569 17.09 -17.73 3.04
CA VAL A 569 18.44 -18.19 3.44
C VAL A 569 18.35 -19.16 4.62
N PHE A 570 17.54 -18.84 5.62
CA PHE A 570 17.37 -19.69 6.80
C PHE A 570 16.75 -21.04 6.43
N ALA A 571 15.63 -21.03 5.69
CA ALA A 571 14.93 -22.26 5.35
C ALA A 571 15.77 -23.16 4.44
N LEU A 572 16.42 -22.61 3.40
CA LEU A 572 17.31 -23.38 2.52
C LEU A 572 18.54 -23.90 3.26
N GLY A 573 19.15 -23.08 4.13
CA GLY A 573 20.34 -23.47 4.89
C GLY A 573 20.08 -24.64 5.83
N VAL A 574 18.98 -24.56 6.63
CA VAL A 574 18.61 -25.66 7.53
C VAL A 574 18.24 -26.91 6.74
N LYS A 575 17.45 -26.77 5.65
CA LYS A 575 17.08 -27.91 4.81
C LYS A 575 18.28 -28.61 4.20
N PHE A 576 19.22 -27.87 3.63
CA PHE A 576 20.40 -28.44 3.04
C PHE A 576 21.24 -29.22 4.08
N LEU A 577 21.39 -28.68 5.30
CA LEU A 577 22.06 -29.36 6.39
C LEU A 577 21.37 -30.67 6.76
N VAL A 578 20.05 -30.62 6.97
CA VAL A 578 19.27 -31.81 7.39
C VAL A 578 19.19 -32.85 6.27
N LEU A 579 19.15 -32.45 4.98
CA LEU A 579 19.22 -33.36 3.85
C LEU A 579 20.56 -34.13 3.82
N ILE A 580 21.69 -33.48 4.07
CA ILE A 580 23.00 -34.12 4.16
C ILE A 580 23.00 -35.12 5.33
N LEU A 581 22.54 -34.72 6.51
CA LEU A 581 22.48 -35.59 7.66
C LEU A 581 21.56 -36.81 7.43
N GLY A 582 20.42 -36.62 6.76
CA GLY A 582 19.51 -37.69 6.39
C GLY A 582 20.12 -38.69 5.40
N ALA A 583 20.79 -38.19 4.37
CA ALA A 583 21.48 -39.04 3.37
C ALA A 583 22.61 -39.85 4.01
N LEU A 584 23.34 -39.28 4.99
CA LEU A 584 24.39 -39.96 5.73
C LEU A 584 23.83 -40.95 6.78
N GLY A 585 22.53 -40.92 7.07
CA GLY A 585 21.87 -41.79 8.05
C GLY A 585 21.94 -41.30 9.49
N TYR A 586 22.32 -40.05 9.74
CA TYR A 586 22.36 -39.43 11.06
C TYR A 586 21.01 -38.81 11.48
N ALA A 587 20.11 -38.56 10.54
CA ALA A 587 18.76 -38.05 10.82
C ALA A 587 17.72 -39.15 10.60
N ASN A 588 16.84 -39.33 11.57
CA ASN A 588 15.65 -40.19 11.45
C ASN A 588 14.46 -39.35 10.95
N MET A 589 13.36 -40.02 10.67
CA MET A 589 12.16 -39.40 10.11
C MET A 589 11.50 -38.39 11.08
N TRP A 590 11.59 -38.62 12.40
CA TRP A 590 11.14 -37.69 13.44
C TRP A 590 11.89 -36.35 13.41
N ALA A 591 13.22 -36.43 13.37
CA ALA A 591 14.06 -35.25 13.28
C ALA A 591 13.82 -34.47 12.00
N ALA A 592 13.55 -35.16 10.90
CA ALA A 592 13.22 -34.58 9.61
C ALA A 592 11.96 -33.70 9.67
N VAL A 593 10.86 -34.25 10.19
CA VAL A 593 9.58 -33.53 10.28
C VAL A 593 9.64 -32.43 11.32
N PHE A 594 10.26 -32.67 12.47
CA PHE A 594 10.43 -31.64 13.49
C PHE A 594 11.23 -30.44 12.95
N ALA A 595 12.29 -30.67 12.20
CA ALA A 595 13.06 -29.62 11.55
C ALA A 595 12.20 -28.85 10.52
N ASP A 596 11.40 -29.54 9.68
CA ASP A 596 10.57 -28.88 8.66
C ASP A 596 9.47 -28.03 9.28
N VAL A 597 8.71 -28.56 10.24
CA VAL A 597 7.67 -27.82 10.96
C VAL A 597 8.26 -26.67 11.77
N GLY A 598 9.37 -26.91 12.48
CA GLY A 598 10.05 -25.89 13.27
C GLY A 598 10.54 -24.72 12.42
N VAL A 599 11.18 -25.01 11.29
CA VAL A 599 11.61 -23.98 10.32
C VAL A 599 10.42 -23.19 9.78
N SER A 600 9.32 -23.87 9.46
CA SER A 600 8.08 -23.22 8.96
C SER A 600 7.50 -22.27 10.02
N VAL A 601 7.41 -22.69 11.27
CA VAL A 601 6.93 -21.85 12.39
C VAL A 601 7.82 -20.61 12.56
N ILE A 602 9.15 -20.78 12.60
CA ILE A 602 10.08 -19.66 12.75
C ILE A 602 9.96 -18.68 11.57
N ALA A 603 9.89 -19.21 10.34
CA ALA A 603 9.75 -18.38 9.14
C ALA A 603 8.42 -17.60 9.13
N ILE A 604 7.31 -18.20 9.56
CA ILE A 604 6.01 -17.53 9.72
C ILE A 604 6.09 -16.44 10.78
N LEU A 605 6.66 -16.71 11.95
CA LEU A 605 6.83 -15.71 13.00
C LEU A 605 7.71 -14.54 12.55
N ASN A 606 8.75 -14.80 11.76
CA ASN A 606 9.57 -13.75 11.17
C ASN A 606 8.77 -12.95 10.14
N ALA A 607 7.95 -13.60 9.28
CA ALA A 607 7.12 -12.95 8.28
C ALA A 607 6.12 -11.95 8.90
N ILE A 608 5.50 -12.30 10.03
CA ILE A 608 4.56 -11.42 10.75
C ILE A 608 5.22 -10.09 11.20
N ARG A 609 6.55 -10.07 11.36
CA ARG A 609 7.29 -8.82 11.69
C ARG A 609 7.20 -7.76 10.58
N ALA A 610 6.89 -8.14 9.35
CA ALA A 610 6.67 -7.20 8.25
C ALA A 610 5.49 -6.25 8.52
N MET A 611 4.44 -6.71 9.22
CA MET A 611 3.28 -5.92 9.61
C MET A 611 3.56 -4.83 10.67
N LYS A 612 4.66 -4.96 11.43
CA LYS A 612 4.99 -4.00 12.48
C LYS A 612 5.65 -2.78 11.85
N VAL A 613 4.90 -1.70 11.74
CA VAL A 613 5.40 -0.38 11.36
C VAL A 613 5.73 0.38 12.64
N LYS A 614 6.96 0.90 12.80
CA LYS A 614 7.23 1.91 13.82
C LYS A 614 6.48 3.17 13.40
N ARG A 615 5.56 3.67 14.23
CA ARG A 615 5.03 5.03 14.06
C ARG A 615 6.23 5.97 14.05
N LEU A 616 6.32 6.83 13.06
CA LEU A 616 7.18 8.00 13.12
C LEU A 616 6.48 8.94 14.12
N ASP A 617 6.96 8.95 15.38
CA ASP A 617 6.52 9.96 16.32
C ASP A 617 6.95 11.33 15.78
N ALA A 618 6.02 12.27 15.74
CA ALA A 618 6.27 13.65 15.33
C ALA A 618 7.35 14.35 16.21
N SER A 619 7.77 13.70 17.29
CA SER A 619 8.82 14.18 18.21
C SER A 619 10.25 14.06 17.68
N THR A 620 10.49 13.45 16.51
CA THR A 620 11.81 13.42 15.86
C THR A 620 11.99 14.52 14.81
N LEU A 621 11.02 15.42 14.68
CA LEU A 621 11.03 16.56 13.75
C LEU A 621 11.28 17.91 14.46
N SER A 622 11.67 17.89 15.75
CA SER A 622 12.14 19.11 16.47
C SER A 622 13.65 19.24 16.43
#